data_ebd9168782443f056bce0434b4e3faa9
#
_entry.id   ebd9168782443f056bce0434b4e3faa9
#
_cell.length_a   1.000
_cell.length_b   1.000
_cell.length_c   1.000
_cell.angle_alpha   90.00
_cell.angle_beta   90.00
_cell.angle_gamma   90.00
#
_symmetry.space_group_name_H-M   'P 1'
#
loop_
_entity.id
_entity.type
_entity.pdbx_description
1 polymer ?
#
loop_
_entity_poly.entity_id
_entity_poly.type
_entity_poly.pdbx_seq_one_letter_code
_entity_poly.pdbx_strand_id
1 'polypeptide(L)'
;MIDRRLRGVSLAAMACAVMALGACATTGTGKPAGSAAAETTPKPRVLATGLDASANPDPFPSTYRPLPSQNMAIVGATVFDGAGRKIENGVVVVSDGKVQAVGGADTPVPAGYQVVDARGRYVTPGVIDVHSHLGVYPSPGVTGMSDGNEATSPNTAQVWAEHSVWPQDPGFNTARAGGVTTLGILPGSANLFGGRGVTLRNVPAISVQQMKFPGAPHLLKMACGENPSRVYGGRNQSPATGMGNVAGYRAGFIAARDYKAKWDKWRDTGNGEPPTRNLQLETLVGVLDGSILVQNHCYRADEMALMLDVAKEFDFRIRTFHHAIEAYKLAPRLAREGVCAAMWSGWWGFKMEALDAIEGNAALVDAPEGSCAVIHSDDPELTQRLNQEAAVSLAAGREAGLNIPEERAIGWFTLNAARAIGIDRETGSLEAGKRADVVIWSANPLSVYARADQVFIDGAKAFDRFDPAYQPTSDFELGQPGFGLAAAGVNEGAR
;
A
#
# COMPACT_ATOMS: atom_id res chain seq x y z
N MET A 1 -55.57 -10.99 -36.56
CA MET A 1 -55.94 -10.12 -37.71
C MET A 1 -54.61 -9.62 -38.22
N ILE A 2 -54.01 -10.24 -39.23
CA ILE A 2 -54.09 -9.91 -40.67
C ILE A 2 -53.49 -8.49 -40.88
N ASP A 3 -52.43 -8.25 -41.66
CA ASP A 3 -51.97 -8.88 -42.87
C ASP A 3 -50.54 -8.41 -43.26
N ARG A 4 -49.89 -9.26 -43.99
CA ARG A 4 -48.65 -9.16 -44.75
C ARG A 4 -48.65 -7.99 -45.74
N ARG A 5 -47.48 -7.50 -46.15
CA ARG A 5 -47.00 -7.57 -47.56
C ARG A 5 -45.51 -7.33 -47.71
N LEU A 6 -44.90 -8.32 -48.34
CA LEU A 6 -43.61 -8.38 -49.03
C LEU A 6 -43.62 -7.57 -50.36
N ARG A 7 -42.48 -7.12 -50.79
CA ARG A 7 -41.94 -7.02 -52.20
C ARG A 7 -40.68 -6.16 -52.12
N GLY A 8 -39.50 -6.47 -52.72
CA GLY A 8 -39.13 -7.36 -53.79
C GLY A 8 -37.89 -6.80 -54.47
N VAL A 9 -36.87 -7.60 -54.48
CA VAL A 9 -35.73 -7.82 -55.40
C VAL A 9 -35.52 -6.79 -56.53
N SER A 10 -34.22 -6.38 -56.73
CA SER A 10 -33.55 -6.47 -58.02
C SER A 10 -32.04 -6.37 -57.94
N LEU A 11 -31.34 -7.42 -58.42
CA LEU A 11 -29.96 -7.49 -58.85
C LEU A 11 -29.79 -6.73 -60.19
N ALA A 12 -28.63 -6.11 -60.40
CA ALA A 12 -28.04 -5.95 -61.73
C ALA A 12 -26.51 -5.96 -61.62
N ALA A 13 -25.92 -6.98 -62.18
CA ALA A 13 -24.48 -7.13 -62.49
C ALA A 13 -24.27 -6.77 -63.99
N MET A 14 -23.09 -6.17 -64.29
CA MET A 14 -22.45 -6.23 -65.63
C MET A 14 -21.08 -5.54 -65.53
N ALA A 15 -19.97 -6.17 -65.55
CA ALA A 15 -19.21 -6.86 -66.53
C ALA A 15 -18.38 -5.94 -67.49
N CYS A 16 -17.05 -6.12 -67.38
CA CYS A 16 -15.93 -6.08 -68.29
C CYS A 16 -15.87 -5.11 -69.49
N ALA A 17 -14.74 -4.40 -69.61
CA ALA A 17 -14.00 -4.34 -70.87
C ALA A 17 -12.49 -4.09 -70.66
N VAL A 18 -11.70 -5.02 -71.17
CA VAL A 18 -10.25 -4.97 -71.44
C VAL A 18 -10.04 -4.30 -72.80
N MET A 19 -9.07 -3.38 -72.91
CA MET A 19 -8.36 -3.13 -74.16
C MET A 19 -6.91 -2.78 -73.91
N ALA A 20 -6.06 -3.56 -74.52
CA ALA A 20 -4.62 -3.40 -74.68
C ALA A 20 -4.27 -2.67 -75.93
N LEU A 21 -3.03 -2.25 -76.03
CA LEU A 21 -2.16 -1.97 -77.15
C LEU A 21 -1.75 -0.51 -77.41
N GLY A 22 -0.43 -0.35 -77.45
CA GLY A 22 0.25 0.77 -78.07
C GLY A 22 1.66 1.03 -77.55
N ALA A 23 2.63 0.20 -78.01
CA ALA A 23 4.07 0.48 -77.81
C ALA A 23 4.54 1.58 -78.76
N CYS A 24 5.27 2.57 -78.19
CA CYS A 24 6.24 3.36 -78.97
C CYS A 24 7.48 3.61 -78.13
N ALA A 25 8.57 3.03 -78.59
CA ALA A 25 9.91 3.26 -78.06
C ALA A 25 10.45 4.60 -78.54
N THR A 26 10.90 5.42 -77.63
CA THR A 26 11.85 6.51 -77.90
C THR A 26 13.00 6.46 -76.86
N THR A 27 14.18 6.31 -77.42
CA THR A 27 15.47 6.38 -76.72
C THR A 27 15.71 7.77 -76.21
N GLY A 28 15.92 7.85 -74.87
CA GLY A 28 16.27 9.10 -74.12
C GLY A 28 17.24 8.80 -72.97
N THR A 29 18.41 9.33 -73.16
CA THR A 29 19.60 9.32 -72.34
C THR A 29 19.39 9.32 -70.80
N GLY A 30 20.10 8.40 -70.15
CA GLY A 30 20.06 8.19 -68.68
C GLY A 30 20.43 9.42 -67.81
N LYS A 31 19.59 9.64 -66.84
CA LYS A 31 19.91 10.41 -65.66
C LYS A 31 20.20 9.43 -64.51
N PRO A 32 21.22 9.69 -63.68
CA PRO A 32 21.54 8.76 -62.61
C PRO A 32 20.38 8.64 -61.61
N ALA A 33 20.14 7.43 -61.13
CA ALA A 33 19.17 7.09 -60.10
C ALA A 33 19.40 7.97 -58.88
N GLY A 34 18.37 8.70 -58.53
CA GLY A 34 18.33 9.43 -57.27
C GLY A 34 18.54 8.46 -56.09
N SER A 35 19.45 8.80 -55.23
CA SER A 35 19.68 8.11 -53.98
C SER A 35 18.33 7.98 -53.24
N ALA A 36 17.97 6.76 -52.91
CA ALA A 36 16.87 6.51 -51.96
C ALA A 36 17.14 7.35 -50.71
N ALA A 37 16.27 8.31 -50.44
CA ALA A 37 16.29 9.03 -49.19
C ALA A 37 16.21 7.96 -48.07
N ALA A 38 17.25 7.87 -47.26
CA ALA A 38 17.22 7.07 -46.06
C ALA A 38 16.00 7.54 -45.27
N GLU A 39 15.05 6.63 -45.04
CA GLU A 39 13.99 6.87 -44.03
C GLU A 39 14.69 7.18 -42.72
N THR A 40 14.80 8.45 -42.40
CA THR A 40 15.23 8.88 -41.07
C THR A 40 14.12 8.50 -40.10
N THR A 41 14.34 7.42 -39.37
CA THR A 41 13.48 7.06 -38.24
C THR A 41 13.32 8.34 -37.40
N PRO A 42 12.09 8.83 -37.16
CA PRO A 42 11.88 10.04 -36.40
C PRO A 42 12.57 9.90 -35.02
N LYS A 43 13.44 10.82 -34.68
CA LYS A 43 13.99 10.86 -33.32
C LYS A 43 12.83 10.97 -32.35
N PRO A 44 12.81 10.16 -31.24
CA PRO A 44 11.79 10.28 -30.22
C PRO A 44 11.63 11.74 -29.79
N ARG A 45 10.43 12.29 -29.87
CA ARG A 45 10.12 13.65 -29.41
C ARG A 45 10.24 13.66 -27.89
N VAL A 46 11.22 14.37 -27.35
CA VAL A 46 11.40 14.55 -25.91
C VAL A 46 10.39 15.60 -25.46
N LEU A 47 9.49 15.20 -24.56
CA LEU A 47 8.54 16.12 -23.94
C LEU A 47 9.23 16.92 -22.81
N ALA A 48 8.71 18.11 -22.52
CA ALA A 48 9.16 18.88 -21.39
C ALA A 48 8.87 18.13 -20.07
N THR A 49 9.68 18.38 -19.05
CA THR A 49 9.50 17.80 -17.71
C THR A 49 8.07 18.05 -17.21
N GLY A 50 7.43 17.02 -16.71
CA GLY A 50 6.05 17.07 -16.22
C GLY A 50 4.98 16.86 -17.30
N LEU A 51 5.32 16.79 -18.60
CA LEU A 51 4.36 16.47 -19.67
C LEU A 51 4.35 14.99 -20.07
N ASP A 52 5.29 14.18 -19.58
CA ASP A 52 5.32 12.73 -19.74
C ASP A 52 5.46 12.04 -18.38
N ALA A 53 4.40 11.34 -17.95
CA ALA A 53 4.40 10.61 -16.68
C ALA A 53 5.41 9.44 -16.66
N SER A 54 5.74 8.86 -17.82
CA SER A 54 6.69 7.75 -17.89
C SER A 54 8.14 8.18 -17.65
N ALA A 55 8.45 9.45 -17.90
CA ALA A 55 9.79 10.01 -17.66
C ALA A 55 10.07 10.24 -16.17
N ASN A 56 9.04 10.51 -15.37
CA ASN A 56 9.15 10.69 -13.94
C ASN A 56 7.86 10.21 -13.23
N PRO A 57 7.73 8.90 -12.98
CA PRO A 57 6.52 8.32 -12.38
C PRO A 57 6.32 8.70 -10.90
N ASP A 58 7.40 9.05 -10.19
CA ASP A 58 7.37 9.60 -8.83
C ASP A 58 8.12 10.94 -8.78
N PRO A 59 7.43 12.08 -9.01
CA PRO A 59 8.04 13.40 -8.96
C PRO A 59 8.39 13.86 -7.54
N PHE A 60 7.96 13.14 -6.51
CA PHE A 60 8.20 13.42 -5.11
C PHE A 60 8.93 12.24 -4.43
N PRO A 61 10.18 11.93 -4.84
CA PRO A 61 10.88 10.75 -4.37
C PRO A 61 11.19 10.84 -2.88
N SER A 62 11.39 9.68 -2.26
CA SER A 62 11.85 9.58 -0.89
C SER A 62 13.21 10.27 -0.71
N THR A 63 13.29 11.10 0.33
CA THR A 63 14.55 11.65 0.85
C THR A 63 14.91 11.08 2.22
N TYR A 64 14.25 9.97 2.59
CA TYR A 64 14.49 9.27 3.84
C TYR A 64 15.96 8.89 3.99
N ARG A 65 16.49 9.14 5.17
CA ARG A 65 17.80 8.66 5.61
C ARG A 65 17.65 7.99 6.97
N PRO A 66 18.18 6.79 7.16
CA PRO A 66 18.17 6.16 8.47
C PRO A 66 18.81 7.05 9.53
N LEU A 67 18.23 7.03 10.72
CA LEU A 67 18.87 7.67 11.89
C LEU A 67 20.20 6.97 12.18
N PRO A 68 21.16 7.67 12.84
CA PRO A 68 22.41 7.03 13.25
C PRO A 68 22.15 5.79 14.09
N SER A 69 22.71 4.65 13.69
CA SER A 69 22.60 3.38 14.39
C SER A 69 23.96 2.87 14.85
N GLN A 70 23.95 2.02 15.86
CA GLN A 70 25.13 1.29 16.30
C GLN A 70 24.94 -0.19 16.01
N ASN A 71 26.03 -0.86 15.65
CA ASN A 71 26.01 -2.30 15.54
C ASN A 71 25.75 -2.92 16.91
N MET A 72 24.76 -3.81 17.00
CA MET A 72 24.31 -4.35 18.27
C MET A 72 23.90 -5.82 18.18
N ALA A 73 23.86 -6.47 19.33
CA ALA A 73 23.27 -7.78 19.50
C ALA A 73 22.26 -7.74 20.66
N ILE A 74 21.00 -8.09 20.37
CA ILE A 74 19.95 -8.29 21.37
C ILE A 74 20.02 -9.76 21.79
N VAL A 75 20.23 -10.04 23.07
CA VAL A 75 20.54 -11.39 23.55
C VAL A 75 19.59 -11.86 24.65
N GLY A 76 19.32 -13.16 24.66
CA GLY A 76 18.57 -13.82 25.73
C GLY A 76 17.06 -13.70 25.70
N ALA A 77 16.49 -13.14 24.62
CA ALA A 77 15.06 -12.96 24.45
C ALA A 77 14.35 -14.23 23.97
N THR A 78 13.03 -14.30 24.15
CA THR A 78 12.18 -15.11 23.29
C THR A 78 11.93 -14.31 21.99
N VAL A 79 12.47 -14.79 20.87
CA VAL A 79 12.38 -14.11 19.57
C VAL A 79 11.29 -14.74 18.72
N PHE A 80 10.33 -13.94 18.29
CA PHE A 80 9.46 -14.25 17.17
C PHE A 80 10.01 -13.57 15.92
N ASP A 81 10.45 -14.33 14.94
CA ASP A 81 11.13 -13.76 13.75
C ASP A 81 10.19 -13.14 12.71
N GLY A 82 8.86 -13.25 12.91
CA GLY A 82 7.85 -12.78 11.97
C GLY A 82 7.67 -13.69 10.75
N ALA A 83 8.56 -14.65 10.52
CA ALA A 83 8.50 -15.61 9.43
C ALA A 83 7.98 -17.00 9.89
N GLY A 84 7.47 -17.09 11.13
CA GLY A 84 6.85 -18.28 11.68
C GLY A 84 7.74 -19.11 12.60
N ARG A 85 8.86 -18.57 13.09
CA ARG A 85 9.71 -19.22 14.10
C ARG A 85 9.61 -18.51 15.44
N LYS A 86 9.59 -19.31 16.50
CA LYS A 86 9.79 -18.89 17.90
C LYS A 86 11.14 -19.46 18.38
N ILE A 87 12.03 -18.60 18.87
CA ILE A 87 13.37 -18.97 19.31
C ILE A 87 13.54 -18.56 20.77
N GLU A 88 13.62 -19.55 21.65
CA GLU A 88 13.87 -19.31 23.07
C GLU A 88 15.37 -19.00 23.29
N ASN A 89 15.65 -18.10 24.25
CA ASN A 89 17.00 -17.61 24.55
C ASN A 89 17.74 -17.16 23.26
N GLY A 90 17.01 -16.45 22.39
CA GLY A 90 17.45 -16.07 21.07
C GLY A 90 18.40 -14.88 21.07
N VAL A 91 19.09 -14.73 19.94
CA VAL A 91 20.01 -13.62 19.65
C VAL A 91 19.63 -13.02 18.30
N VAL A 92 19.51 -11.68 18.27
CA VAL A 92 19.36 -10.89 17.03
C VAL A 92 20.56 -10.00 16.87
N VAL A 93 21.32 -10.20 15.80
CA VAL A 93 22.51 -9.39 15.47
C VAL A 93 22.16 -8.38 14.41
N VAL A 94 22.46 -7.10 14.67
CA VAL A 94 22.19 -5.98 13.78
C VAL A 94 23.49 -5.29 13.41
N SER A 95 23.72 -5.11 12.11
CA SER A 95 24.86 -4.38 11.54
C SER A 95 24.40 -3.44 10.44
N ASP A 96 24.90 -2.21 10.46
CA ASP A 96 24.64 -1.20 9.43
C ASP A 96 23.13 -1.01 9.13
N GLY A 97 22.31 -1.02 10.18
CA GLY A 97 20.86 -0.85 10.07
C GLY A 97 20.10 -2.06 9.53
N LYS A 98 20.78 -3.21 9.37
CA LYS A 98 20.18 -4.45 8.86
C LYS A 98 20.35 -5.61 9.83
N VAL A 99 19.41 -6.54 9.75
CA VAL A 99 19.55 -7.83 10.43
C VAL A 99 20.71 -8.59 9.79
N GLN A 100 21.72 -8.92 10.59
CA GLN A 100 22.86 -9.73 10.16
C GLN A 100 22.61 -11.22 10.42
N ALA A 101 22.10 -11.56 11.59
CA ALA A 101 21.80 -12.93 11.98
C ALA A 101 20.69 -12.99 13.03
N VAL A 102 19.93 -14.09 13.03
CA VAL A 102 18.96 -14.43 14.08
C VAL A 102 19.05 -15.93 14.35
N GLY A 103 19.22 -16.29 15.62
CA GLY A 103 19.35 -17.70 16.01
C GLY A 103 19.25 -17.90 17.52
N GLY A 104 19.65 -19.07 18.00
CA GLY A 104 19.69 -19.42 19.41
C GLY A 104 20.87 -18.79 20.15
N ALA A 105 21.08 -19.22 21.39
CA ALA A 105 22.12 -18.70 22.28
C ALA A 105 23.54 -18.87 21.76
N ASP A 106 23.77 -19.79 20.84
CA ASP A 106 25.04 -20.07 20.17
C ASP A 106 25.32 -19.16 18.96
N THR A 107 24.41 -18.25 18.63
CA THR A 107 24.61 -17.30 17.52
C THR A 107 25.79 -16.37 17.84
N PRO A 108 26.82 -16.31 16.98
CA PRO A 108 27.99 -15.49 17.26
C PRO A 108 27.66 -14.00 17.31
N VAL A 109 28.13 -13.33 18.37
CA VAL A 109 28.09 -11.88 18.50
C VAL A 109 29.46 -11.32 18.14
N PRO A 110 29.58 -10.50 17.08
CA PRO A 110 30.88 -9.93 16.70
C PRO A 110 31.45 -9.03 17.80
N ALA A 111 32.81 -9.03 17.92
CA ALA A 111 33.50 -8.18 18.89
C ALA A 111 33.22 -6.69 18.62
N GLY A 112 33.04 -5.92 19.67
CA GLY A 112 32.78 -4.47 19.58
C GLY A 112 31.29 -4.08 19.35
N TYR A 113 30.40 -5.06 19.20
CA TYR A 113 28.95 -4.76 19.14
C TYR A 113 28.41 -4.41 20.50
N GLN A 114 27.46 -3.47 20.54
CA GLN A 114 26.71 -3.18 21.75
C GLN A 114 25.82 -4.37 22.10
N VAL A 115 25.91 -4.87 23.33
CA VAL A 115 25.05 -5.95 23.79
C VAL A 115 23.84 -5.36 24.52
N VAL A 116 22.65 -5.70 24.03
CA VAL A 116 21.37 -5.36 24.68
C VAL A 116 20.82 -6.61 25.33
N ASP A 117 20.81 -6.62 26.67
CA ASP A 117 20.26 -7.72 27.46
C ASP A 117 18.73 -7.69 27.43
N ALA A 118 18.14 -8.70 26.83
CA ALA A 118 16.70 -8.88 26.70
C ALA A 118 16.17 -10.15 27.40
N ARG A 119 16.90 -10.66 28.40
CA ARG A 119 16.47 -11.84 29.17
C ARG A 119 15.11 -11.59 29.84
N GLY A 120 14.21 -12.55 29.71
CA GLY A 120 12.83 -12.45 30.22
C GLY A 120 11.92 -11.53 29.38
N ARG A 121 12.40 -11.00 28.25
CA ARG A 121 11.66 -10.17 27.32
C ARG A 121 11.40 -10.90 26.00
N TYR A 122 10.58 -10.30 25.16
CA TYR A 122 10.25 -10.80 23.85
C TYR A 122 10.75 -9.84 22.77
N VAL A 123 11.11 -10.39 21.62
CA VAL A 123 11.57 -9.61 20.47
C VAL A 123 10.77 -10.01 19.24
N THR A 124 10.30 -9.00 18.50
CA THR A 124 9.61 -9.18 17.21
C THR A 124 10.21 -8.26 16.16
N PRO A 125 9.90 -8.48 14.86
CA PRO A 125 10.02 -7.42 13.87
C PRO A 125 9.22 -6.19 14.28
N GLY A 126 9.53 -5.04 13.70
CA GLY A 126 8.71 -3.84 13.82
C GLY A 126 7.27 -4.09 13.39
N VAL A 127 6.33 -3.54 14.14
CA VAL A 127 4.91 -3.57 13.78
C VAL A 127 4.67 -2.71 12.54
N ILE A 128 3.83 -3.19 11.64
CA ILE A 128 3.44 -2.50 10.41
C ILE A 128 1.93 -2.32 10.40
N ASP A 129 1.48 -1.08 10.34
CA ASP A 129 0.07 -0.75 10.17
C ASP A 129 -0.20 -0.44 8.68
N VAL A 130 -0.98 -1.30 8.05
CA VAL A 130 -1.26 -1.19 6.61
C VAL A 130 -2.39 -0.22 6.26
N HIS A 131 -3.11 0.27 7.28
CA HIS A 131 -4.22 1.20 7.11
C HIS A 131 -4.25 2.22 8.24
N SER A 132 -3.52 3.26 8.04
CA SER A 132 -3.51 4.41 8.94
C SER A 132 -3.94 5.67 8.21
N HIS A 133 -4.49 6.59 8.97
CA HIS A 133 -4.84 7.93 8.53
C HIS A 133 -4.03 9.01 9.27
N LEU A 134 -2.97 8.62 9.99
CA LEU A 134 -2.11 9.57 10.70
C LEU A 134 -1.53 10.60 9.71
N GLY A 135 -1.50 11.83 10.15
CA GLY A 135 -1.07 12.97 9.36
C GLY A 135 -2.12 13.53 8.40
N VAL A 136 -3.05 12.70 7.85
CA VAL A 136 -4.18 13.19 7.03
C VAL A 136 -5.47 13.37 7.84
N TYR A 137 -5.59 12.65 8.94
CA TYR A 137 -6.52 12.90 10.04
C TYR A 137 -5.70 12.89 11.34
N PRO A 138 -5.15 14.02 11.76
CA PRO A 138 -4.24 14.07 12.89
C PRO A 138 -4.95 13.77 14.21
N SER A 139 -4.20 13.33 15.19
CA SER A 139 -4.67 13.04 16.56
C SER A 139 -4.02 14.00 17.56
N PRO A 140 -4.80 14.81 18.30
CA PRO A 140 -6.27 14.89 18.29
C PRO A 140 -6.80 15.53 17.00
N GLY A 141 -8.02 15.10 16.60
CA GLY A 141 -8.66 15.58 15.39
C GLY A 141 -9.09 17.05 15.46
N VAL A 142 -8.76 17.81 14.43
CA VAL A 142 -9.21 19.19 14.24
C VAL A 142 -9.76 19.36 12.81
N THR A 143 -10.90 20.03 12.67
CA THR A 143 -11.60 20.16 11.38
C THR A 143 -10.72 20.79 10.29
N GLY A 144 -9.89 21.77 10.64
CA GLY A 144 -9.02 22.46 9.69
C GLY A 144 -7.86 21.62 9.13
N MET A 145 -7.64 20.42 9.67
CA MET A 145 -6.60 19.47 9.22
C MET A 145 -7.20 18.11 8.84
N SER A 146 -8.50 18.07 8.55
CA SER A 146 -9.20 16.84 8.15
C SER A 146 -9.08 16.65 6.63
N ASP A 147 -7.90 16.25 6.16
CA ASP A 147 -7.50 16.22 4.75
C ASP A 147 -7.52 14.79 4.14
N GLY A 148 -8.13 13.84 4.80
CA GLY A 148 -8.07 12.44 4.38
C GLY A 148 -8.99 12.08 3.20
N ASN A 149 -9.98 12.91 2.82
CA ASN A 149 -10.89 12.61 1.70
C ASN A 149 -11.09 13.81 0.77
N GLU A 150 -10.66 13.69 -0.47
CA GLU A 150 -11.05 14.59 -1.56
C GLU A 150 -12.43 14.14 -2.09
N ALA A 151 -13.50 14.40 -1.31
CA ALA A 151 -14.84 13.90 -1.62
C ALA A 151 -15.60 14.79 -2.62
N THR A 152 -14.95 15.34 -3.63
CA THR A 152 -15.53 16.22 -4.66
C THR A 152 -16.05 15.47 -5.87
N SER A 153 -15.57 14.24 -6.11
CA SER A 153 -15.97 13.33 -7.19
C SER A 153 -15.82 11.87 -6.74
N PRO A 154 -16.64 10.95 -7.28
CA PRO A 154 -16.48 9.51 -7.02
C PRO A 154 -15.13 8.92 -7.46
N ASN A 155 -14.47 9.58 -8.39
CA ASN A 155 -13.14 9.22 -8.83
C ASN A 155 -12.19 10.41 -8.65
N THR A 156 -11.36 10.33 -7.64
CA THR A 156 -10.29 11.29 -7.32
C THR A 156 -8.93 10.60 -7.29
N ALA A 157 -8.70 9.64 -8.20
CA ALA A 157 -7.46 8.89 -8.28
C ALA A 157 -6.20 9.76 -8.52
N GLN A 158 -6.37 11.04 -8.89
CA GLN A 158 -5.28 12.01 -9.10
C GLN A 158 -4.68 12.56 -7.81
N VAL A 159 -5.38 12.49 -6.66
CA VAL A 159 -4.86 13.02 -5.40
C VAL A 159 -3.97 12.00 -4.70
N TRP A 160 -2.99 12.48 -3.94
CA TRP A 160 -2.03 11.66 -3.23
C TRP A 160 -2.03 12.03 -1.75
N ALA A 161 -2.25 11.06 -0.88
CA ALA A 161 -2.28 11.28 0.57
C ALA A 161 -0.99 11.93 1.09
N GLU A 162 0.17 11.63 0.47
CA GLU A 162 1.45 12.20 0.88
C GLU A 162 1.49 13.74 0.83
N HIS A 163 0.63 14.37 0.02
CA HIS A 163 0.57 15.83 -0.08
C HIS A 163 -0.18 16.50 1.09
N SER A 164 -0.90 15.69 1.88
CA SER A 164 -1.68 16.14 3.05
C SER A 164 -1.16 15.57 4.37
N VAL A 165 -0.12 14.75 4.35
CA VAL A 165 0.47 14.23 5.59
C VAL A 165 1.14 15.35 6.38
N TRP A 166 0.69 15.57 7.61
CA TRP A 166 1.37 16.41 8.60
C TRP A 166 2.37 15.55 9.41
N PRO A 167 3.70 15.71 9.18
CA PRO A 167 4.70 14.83 9.80
C PRO A 167 4.80 14.95 11.33
N GLN A 168 4.34 16.05 11.89
CA GLN A 168 4.37 16.32 13.33
C GLN A 168 3.09 15.88 14.06
N ASP A 169 2.17 15.17 13.38
CA ASP A 169 1.01 14.59 14.06
C ASP A 169 1.45 13.76 15.26
N PRO A 170 0.99 14.09 16.48
CA PRO A 170 1.32 13.35 17.70
C PRO A 170 0.99 11.84 17.63
N GLY A 171 0.04 11.45 16.78
CA GLY A 171 -0.30 10.06 16.53
C GLY A 171 0.88 9.21 16.07
N PHE A 172 1.83 9.76 15.30
CA PHE A 172 3.05 9.04 14.91
C PHE A 172 3.90 8.66 16.13
N ASN A 173 4.01 9.54 17.12
CA ASN A 173 4.73 9.25 18.37
C ASN A 173 4.04 8.14 19.16
N THR A 174 2.72 8.21 19.29
CA THR A 174 1.91 7.20 20.01
C THR A 174 2.02 5.84 19.31
N ALA A 175 1.93 5.81 17.97
CA ALA A 175 2.11 4.59 17.16
C ALA A 175 3.51 3.98 17.38
N ARG A 176 4.57 4.81 17.40
CA ARG A 176 5.94 4.37 17.64
C ARG A 176 6.12 3.78 19.05
N ALA A 177 5.51 4.40 20.06
CA ALA A 177 5.48 3.87 21.42
C ALA A 177 4.72 2.53 21.51
N GLY A 178 3.83 2.23 20.57
CA GLY A 178 3.17 0.93 20.39
C GLY A 178 3.97 -0.09 19.56
N GLY A 179 5.19 0.26 19.13
CA GLY A 179 6.04 -0.65 18.32
C GLY A 179 5.91 -0.47 16.81
N VAL A 180 5.09 0.46 16.33
CA VAL A 180 4.85 0.66 14.89
C VAL A 180 6.02 1.39 14.25
N THR A 181 6.69 0.71 13.33
CA THR A 181 7.89 1.20 12.62
C THR A 181 7.59 1.66 11.20
N THR A 182 6.46 1.21 10.63
CA THR A 182 6.06 1.51 9.25
C THR A 182 4.54 1.61 9.17
N LEU A 183 4.05 2.55 8.36
CA LEU A 183 2.62 2.80 8.17
C LEU A 183 2.27 2.91 6.68
N GLY A 184 1.16 2.30 6.28
CA GLY A 184 0.48 2.59 5.03
C GLY A 184 -0.54 3.71 5.26
N ILE A 185 -0.23 4.93 4.83
CA ILE A 185 -1.17 6.06 4.93
C ILE A 185 -2.05 6.07 3.69
N LEU A 186 -3.35 5.92 3.92
CA LEU A 186 -4.36 5.84 2.87
C LEU A 186 -5.32 7.02 2.93
N PRO A 187 -5.88 7.47 1.78
CA PRO A 187 -7.08 8.27 1.81
C PRO A 187 -8.24 7.54 2.49
N GLY A 188 -9.23 8.27 2.98
CA GLY A 188 -10.45 7.70 3.52
C GLY A 188 -11.31 7.02 2.45
N SER A 189 -12.49 6.50 2.84
CA SER A 189 -13.29 5.58 2.01
C SER A 189 -14.50 6.25 1.35
N ALA A 190 -14.50 7.57 1.17
CA ALA A 190 -15.64 8.27 0.60
C ALA A 190 -15.87 7.97 -0.90
N ASN A 191 -14.83 7.65 -1.65
CA ASN A 191 -14.84 7.61 -3.11
C ASN A 191 -14.65 6.18 -3.63
N LEU A 192 -15.14 5.89 -4.85
CA LEU A 192 -14.82 4.65 -5.56
C LEU A 192 -13.31 4.50 -5.78
N PHE A 193 -12.65 5.62 -6.15
CA PHE A 193 -11.20 5.75 -6.25
C PHE A 193 -10.78 6.97 -5.43
N GLY A 194 -10.25 6.74 -4.25
CA GLY A 194 -9.96 7.79 -3.26
C GLY A 194 -8.64 8.52 -3.45
N GLY A 195 -7.74 7.97 -4.27
CA GLY A 195 -6.41 8.53 -4.48
C GLY A 195 -5.26 7.63 -4.05
N ARG A 196 -4.04 8.09 -4.29
CA ARG A 196 -2.84 7.33 -3.93
C ARG A 196 -2.55 7.40 -2.44
N GLY A 197 -2.26 6.24 -1.85
CA GLY A 197 -1.66 6.12 -0.53
C GLY A 197 -0.13 6.07 -0.62
N VAL A 198 0.52 6.22 0.52
CA VAL A 198 1.97 6.22 0.66
C VAL A 198 2.39 5.33 1.84
N THR A 199 3.52 4.65 1.70
CA THR A 199 4.15 3.92 2.81
C THR A 199 5.20 4.79 3.48
N LEU A 200 5.09 4.97 4.80
CA LEU A 200 5.96 5.82 5.60
C LEU A 200 6.75 5.02 6.64
N ARG A 201 8.00 5.43 6.87
CA ARG A 201 8.81 5.08 8.04
C ARG A 201 8.35 5.93 9.22
N ASN A 202 8.11 5.33 10.36
CA ASN A 202 7.65 6.07 11.54
C ASN A 202 8.81 6.76 12.28
N VAL A 203 9.38 7.76 11.64
CA VAL A 203 10.50 8.54 12.19
C VAL A 203 10.11 10.01 12.32
N PRO A 204 10.71 10.78 13.26
CA PRO A 204 10.55 12.23 13.29
C PRO A 204 11.04 12.86 12.00
N ALA A 205 10.24 13.78 11.44
CA ALA A 205 10.57 14.44 10.16
C ALA A 205 9.91 15.80 10.04
N ILE A 206 10.44 16.64 9.15
CA ILE A 206 9.89 17.97 8.81
C ILE A 206 8.99 17.85 7.57
N SER A 207 9.31 16.93 6.67
CA SER A 207 8.54 16.70 5.44
C SER A 207 8.21 15.23 5.28
N VAL A 208 7.10 14.94 4.57
CA VAL A 208 6.67 13.57 4.30
C VAL A 208 7.71 12.77 3.50
N GLN A 209 8.46 13.41 2.60
CA GLN A 209 9.52 12.77 1.82
C GLN A 209 10.63 12.19 2.70
N GLN A 210 10.88 12.81 3.87
CA GLN A 210 11.83 12.29 4.86
C GLN A 210 11.30 11.05 5.59
N MET A 211 9.98 10.81 5.58
CA MET A 211 9.34 9.62 6.12
C MET A 211 9.05 8.57 5.03
N LYS A 212 8.95 8.97 3.76
CA LYS A 212 8.55 8.08 2.67
C LYS A 212 9.48 6.88 2.56
N PHE A 213 8.91 5.66 2.59
CA PHE A 213 9.68 4.43 2.54
C PHE A 213 10.39 4.30 1.19
N PRO A 214 11.74 4.18 1.15
CA PRO A 214 12.48 4.13 -0.11
C PRO A 214 12.08 2.93 -0.97
N GLY A 215 11.68 3.18 -2.22
CA GLY A 215 11.34 2.14 -3.18
C GLY A 215 10.01 1.41 -2.93
N ALA A 216 9.24 1.80 -1.92
CA ALA A 216 7.91 1.24 -1.72
C ALA A 216 6.98 1.61 -2.90
N PRO A 217 6.13 0.68 -3.38
CA PRO A 217 5.15 0.98 -4.41
C PRO A 217 4.11 1.98 -3.90
N HIS A 218 3.54 2.77 -4.80
CA HIS A 218 2.35 3.53 -4.47
C HIS A 218 1.16 2.61 -4.22
N LEU A 219 0.24 3.06 -3.38
CA LEU A 219 -1.01 2.39 -3.07
C LEU A 219 -2.16 3.13 -3.76
N LEU A 220 -3.23 2.45 -4.18
CA LEU A 220 -4.48 3.10 -4.57
C LEU A 220 -5.56 2.72 -3.58
N LYS A 221 -6.10 3.71 -2.85
CA LYS A 221 -7.31 3.50 -2.05
C LYS A 221 -8.53 3.44 -2.96
N MET A 222 -9.26 2.33 -2.88
CA MET A 222 -10.59 2.16 -3.44
C MET A 222 -11.59 1.88 -2.31
N ALA A 223 -12.87 2.08 -2.57
CA ALA A 223 -13.91 1.70 -1.63
C ALA A 223 -15.11 1.08 -2.34
N CYS A 224 -15.64 -0.02 -1.78
CA CYS A 224 -16.92 -0.61 -2.13
C CYS A 224 -17.97 -0.31 -1.05
N GLY A 225 -19.17 -0.82 -1.22
CA GLY A 225 -20.23 -0.82 -0.22
C GLY A 225 -20.94 0.51 -0.03
N GLU A 226 -21.40 0.72 1.20
CA GLU A 226 -22.26 1.86 1.51
C GLU A 226 -21.53 3.20 1.50
N ASN A 227 -20.22 3.22 1.76
CA ASN A 227 -19.52 4.49 1.92
C ASN A 227 -19.62 5.37 0.67
N PRO A 228 -19.19 4.95 -0.54
CA PRO A 228 -19.32 5.79 -1.73
C PRO A 228 -20.78 6.01 -2.13
N SER A 229 -21.64 5.00 -2.05
CA SER A 229 -23.04 5.14 -2.44
C SER A 229 -23.81 6.10 -1.51
N ARG A 230 -23.51 6.11 -0.21
CA ARG A 230 -24.11 7.05 0.74
C ARG A 230 -23.60 8.48 0.56
N VAL A 231 -22.29 8.64 0.37
CA VAL A 231 -21.67 9.97 0.21
C VAL A 231 -22.22 10.66 -1.05
N TYR A 232 -22.24 9.99 -2.19
CA TYR A 232 -22.66 10.59 -3.45
C TYR A 232 -24.17 10.53 -3.65
N GLY A 233 -24.84 9.46 -3.23
CA GLY A 233 -26.31 9.36 -3.22
C GLY A 233 -26.95 10.46 -2.36
N GLY A 234 -26.37 10.79 -1.21
CA GLY A 234 -26.80 11.91 -0.38
C GLY A 234 -26.66 13.29 -1.03
N ARG A 235 -25.87 13.37 -2.11
CA ARG A 235 -25.69 14.59 -2.93
C ARG A 235 -26.47 14.53 -4.26
N ASN A 236 -27.34 13.54 -4.45
CA ASN A 236 -28.03 13.25 -5.71
C ASN A 236 -27.06 12.99 -6.88
N GLN A 237 -25.94 12.34 -6.62
CA GLN A 237 -24.92 11.98 -7.59
C GLN A 237 -24.73 10.46 -7.65
N SER A 238 -24.19 9.96 -8.76
CA SER A 238 -23.72 8.56 -8.86
C SER A 238 -22.33 8.42 -8.20
N PRO A 239 -22.09 7.30 -7.47
CA PRO A 239 -23.00 6.20 -7.21
C PRO A 239 -23.98 6.48 -6.05
N ALA A 240 -25.20 5.95 -6.15
CA ALA A 240 -26.17 5.96 -5.07
C ALA A 240 -26.56 4.53 -4.61
N THR A 241 -26.01 3.51 -5.27
CA THR A 241 -26.28 2.08 -5.02
C THR A 241 -25.05 1.24 -5.32
N GLY A 242 -25.03 -0.03 -4.86
CA GLY A 242 -24.00 -1.00 -5.26
C GLY A 242 -23.91 -1.20 -6.77
N MET A 243 -25.03 -1.12 -7.51
CA MET A 243 -25.04 -1.15 -8.99
C MET A 243 -24.24 0.04 -9.56
N GLY A 244 -24.43 1.22 -8.98
CA GLY A 244 -23.70 2.43 -9.35
C GLY A 244 -22.21 2.34 -9.02
N ASN A 245 -21.85 1.70 -7.89
CA ASN A 245 -20.46 1.44 -7.54
C ASN A 245 -19.74 0.64 -8.65
N VAL A 246 -20.32 -0.50 -9.06
CA VAL A 246 -19.76 -1.38 -10.10
C VAL A 246 -19.66 -0.67 -11.44
N ALA A 247 -20.71 0.05 -11.85
CA ALA A 247 -20.69 0.85 -13.08
C ALA A 247 -19.55 1.89 -13.07
N GLY A 248 -19.32 2.54 -11.91
CA GLY A 248 -18.28 3.53 -11.74
C GLY A 248 -16.86 2.94 -11.83
N TYR A 249 -16.60 1.77 -11.22
CA TYR A 249 -15.30 1.08 -11.36
C TYR A 249 -15.01 0.73 -12.80
N ARG A 250 -15.98 0.11 -13.49
CA ARG A 250 -15.83 -0.30 -14.88
C ARG A 250 -15.58 0.90 -15.80
N ALA A 251 -16.33 2.00 -15.61
CA ALA A 251 -16.12 3.24 -16.37
C ALA A 251 -14.71 3.81 -16.18
N GLY A 252 -14.19 3.81 -14.94
CA GLY A 252 -12.84 4.26 -14.63
C GLY A 252 -11.77 3.44 -15.34
N PHE A 253 -11.83 2.10 -15.27
CA PHE A 253 -10.85 1.23 -15.91
C PHE A 253 -10.97 1.19 -17.45
N ILE A 254 -12.17 1.32 -18.02
CA ILE A 254 -12.34 1.52 -19.48
C ILE A 254 -11.60 2.78 -19.92
N ALA A 255 -11.82 3.90 -19.25
CA ALA A 255 -11.16 5.15 -19.58
C ALA A 255 -9.62 5.06 -19.42
N ALA A 256 -9.14 4.35 -18.42
CA ALA A 256 -7.71 4.13 -18.19
C ALA A 256 -7.06 3.29 -19.32
N ARG A 257 -7.73 2.25 -19.79
CA ARG A 257 -7.25 1.45 -20.95
C ARG A 257 -7.18 2.27 -22.22
N ASP A 258 -8.21 3.06 -22.50
CA ASP A 258 -8.21 3.95 -23.66
C ASP A 258 -7.09 4.99 -23.59
N TYR A 259 -6.87 5.55 -22.41
CA TYR A 259 -5.78 6.49 -22.17
C TYR A 259 -4.41 5.84 -22.40
N LYS A 260 -4.19 4.66 -21.82
CA LYS A 260 -2.96 3.88 -21.99
C LYS A 260 -2.71 3.59 -23.47
N ALA A 261 -3.70 3.09 -24.20
CA ALA A 261 -3.58 2.74 -25.61
C ALA A 261 -3.18 3.95 -26.49
N LYS A 262 -3.69 5.16 -26.17
CA LYS A 262 -3.30 6.41 -26.86
C LYS A 262 -1.83 6.75 -26.63
N TRP A 263 -1.36 6.66 -25.38
CA TRP A 263 0.03 6.92 -25.04
C TRP A 263 0.98 5.87 -25.63
N ASP A 264 0.64 4.59 -25.57
CA ASP A 264 1.44 3.50 -26.13
C ASP A 264 1.57 3.71 -27.65
N LYS A 265 0.46 3.95 -28.37
CA LYS A 265 0.48 4.23 -29.80
C LYS A 265 1.37 5.43 -30.14
N TRP A 266 1.30 6.51 -29.37
CA TRP A 266 2.14 7.69 -29.61
C TRP A 266 3.62 7.38 -29.38
N ARG A 267 3.97 6.64 -28.32
CA ARG A 267 5.36 6.24 -28.04
C ARG A 267 5.91 5.31 -29.13
N ASP A 268 5.13 4.36 -29.58
CA ASP A 268 5.55 3.38 -30.60
C ASP A 268 5.76 4.02 -31.98
N THR A 269 4.92 4.98 -32.33
CA THR A 269 4.94 5.57 -33.68
C THR A 269 5.74 6.87 -33.76
N GLY A 270 5.85 7.61 -32.69
CA GLY A 270 6.41 8.98 -32.69
C GLY A 270 5.60 9.99 -33.49
N ASN A 271 4.43 9.61 -34.02
CA ASN A 271 3.63 10.42 -34.94
C ASN A 271 2.50 11.17 -34.23
N GLY A 272 2.26 12.40 -34.66
CA GLY A 272 1.19 13.26 -34.16
C GLY A 272 1.54 13.99 -32.87
N GLU A 273 0.55 14.65 -32.29
CA GLU A 273 0.69 15.30 -31.00
C GLU A 273 0.60 14.28 -29.87
N PRO A 274 1.41 14.44 -28.81
CA PRO A 274 1.32 13.59 -27.62
C PRO A 274 -0.05 13.71 -26.96
N PRO A 275 -0.61 12.65 -26.40
CA PRO A 275 -1.84 12.76 -25.62
C PRO A 275 -1.64 13.71 -24.44
N THR A 276 -2.68 14.46 -24.09
CA THR A 276 -2.65 15.31 -22.88
C THR A 276 -2.62 14.42 -21.63
N ARG A 277 -1.76 14.77 -20.66
CA ARG A 277 -1.71 14.09 -19.37
C ARG A 277 -3.05 14.16 -18.63
N ASN A 278 -3.41 13.06 -18.00
CA ASN A 278 -4.53 12.96 -17.09
C ASN A 278 -4.09 12.20 -15.84
N LEU A 279 -3.82 12.93 -14.74
CA LEU A 279 -3.28 12.38 -13.50
C LEU A 279 -4.20 11.32 -12.87
N GLN A 280 -5.52 11.44 -13.06
CA GLN A 280 -6.50 10.46 -12.60
C GLN A 280 -6.33 9.14 -13.34
N LEU A 281 -6.25 9.19 -14.66
CA LEU A 281 -6.11 7.99 -15.50
C LEU A 281 -4.70 7.39 -15.38
N GLU A 282 -3.67 8.20 -15.16
CA GLU A 282 -2.30 7.70 -14.89
C GLU A 282 -2.24 6.82 -13.64
N THR A 283 -2.95 7.18 -12.58
CA THR A 283 -3.04 6.33 -11.38
C THR A 283 -3.71 5.00 -11.70
N LEU A 284 -4.82 5.01 -12.46
CA LEU A 284 -5.51 3.77 -12.84
C LEU A 284 -4.70 2.93 -13.84
N VAL A 285 -3.93 3.55 -14.74
CA VAL A 285 -2.96 2.85 -15.60
C VAL A 285 -1.90 2.17 -14.75
N GLY A 286 -1.37 2.83 -13.72
CA GLY A 286 -0.41 2.21 -12.80
C GLY A 286 -0.97 0.97 -12.07
N VAL A 287 -2.29 0.93 -11.82
CA VAL A 287 -2.96 -0.28 -11.32
C VAL A 287 -3.00 -1.38 -12.38
N LEU A 288 -3.38 -1.05 -13.62
CA LEU A 288 -3.42 -2.00 -14.73
C LEU A 288 -2.03 -2.58 -15.06
N ASP A 289 -0.96 -1.79 -14.86
CA ASP A 289 0.42 -2.21 -15.06
C ASP A 289 1.03 -2.91 -13.83
N GLY A 290 0.31 -2.95 -12.71
CA GLY A 290 0.75 -3.56 -11.44
C GLY A 290 1.79 -2.76 -10.67
N SER A 291 2.12 -1.52 -11.07
CA SER A 291 3.06 -0.64 -10.36
C SER A 291 2.44 0.06 -9.15
N ILE A 292 1.10 0.14 -9.10
CA ILE A 292 0.32 0.70 -7.99
C ILE A 292 -0.53 -0.42 -7.39
N LEU A 293 -0.43 -0.62 -6.08
CA LEU A 293 -1.11 -1.70 -5.38
C LEU A 293 -2.50 -1.26 -4.90
N VAL A 294 -3.54 -2.01 -5.27
CA VAL A 294 -4.91 -1.72 -4.84
C VAL A 294 -5.13 -2.11 -3.38
N GLN A 295 -5.57 -1.14 -2.59
CA GLN A 295 -5.99 -1.23 -1.20
C GLN A 295 -7.50 -0.92 -1.14
N ASN A 296 -8.33 -1.95 -1.11
CA ASN A 296 -9.76 -1.79 -1.31
C ASN A 296 -10.54 -1.94 0.00
N HIS A 297 -11.14 -0.85 0.48
CA HIS A 297 -12.11 -0.88 1.57
C HIS A 297 -13.35 -1.69 1.15
N CYS A 298 -13.66 -2.76 1.85
CA CYS A 298 -14.81 -3.62 1.56
C CYS A 298 -15.15 -4.50 2.76
N TYR A 299 -16.38 -4.44 3.26
CA TYR A 299 -16.80 -5.17 4.46
C TYR A 299 -17.37 -6.54 4.14
N ARG A 300 -18.29 -6.61 3.19
CA ARG A 300 -19.13 -7.78 2.91
C ARG A 300 -18.45 -8.76 1.97
N ALA A 301 -18.70 -10.04 2.18
CA ALA A 301 -18.15 -11.12 1.34
C ALA A 301 -18.64 -11.05 -0.11
N ASP A 302 -19.93 -10.77 -0.33
CA ASP A 302 -20.50 -10.67 -1.67
C ASP A 302 -19.88 -9.51 -2.48
N GLU A 303 -19.61 -8.37 -1.83
CA GLU A 303 -18.98 -7.22 -2.46
C GLU A 303 -17.49 -7.45 -2.72
N MET A 304 -16.76 -8.07 -1.78
CA MET A 304 -15.37 -8.50 -2.02
C MET A 304 -15.29 -9.47 -3.20
N ALA A 305 -16.21 -10.45 -3.28
CA ALA A 305 -16.27 -11.39 -4.40
C ALA A 305 -16.50 -10.68 -5.73
N LEU A 306 -17.44 -9.72 -5.75
CA LEU A 306 -17.74 -8.92 -6.93
C LEU A 306 -16.55 -8.05 -7.37
N MET A 307 -15.82 -7.46 -6.41
CA MET A 307 -14.61 -6.69 -6.72
C MET A 307 -13.48 -7.55 -7.29
N LEU A 308 -13.34 -8.81 -6.85
CA LEU A 308 -12.41 -9.77 -7.46
C LEU A 308 -12.81 -10.09 -8.91
N ASP A 309 -14.11 -10.17 -9.20
CA ASP A 309 -14.60 -10.40 -10.58
C ASP A 309 -14.36 -9.16 -11.47
N VAL A 310 -14.54 -7.94 -10.95
CA VAL A 310 -14.16 -6.69 -11.65
C VAL A 310 -12.65 -6.66 -11.90
N ALA A 311 -11.83 -7.04 -10.93
CA ALA A 311 -10.39 -7.09 -11.10
C ALA A 311 -9.99 -8.06 -12.22
N LYS A 312 -10.65 -9.22 -12.30
CA LYS A 312 -10.46 -10.20 -13.37
C LYS A 312 -10.92 -9.67 -14.73
N GLU A 313 -12.04 -8.93 -14.82
CA GLU A 313 -12.53 -8.32 -16.08
C GLU A 313 -11.50 -7.37 -16.69
N PHE A 314 -10.78 -6.63 -15.85
CA PHE A 314 -9.82 -5.62 -16.26
C PHE A 314 -8.35 -6.06 -16.12
N ASP A 315 -8.09 -7.32 -15.76
CA ASP A 315 -6.75 -7.89 -15.61
C ASP A 315 -5.84 -7.05 -14.69
N PHE A 316 -6.37 -6.68 -13.52
CA PHE A 316 -5.59 -6.11 -12.44
C PHE A 316 -5.73 -6.94 -11.15
N ARG A 317 -4.95 -6.63 -10.12
CA ARG A 317 -5.00 -7.36 -8.85
C ARG A 317 -5.38 -6.45 -7.70
N ILE A 318 -6.34 -6.89 -6.89
CA ILE A 318 -6.55 -6.35 -5.56
C ILE A 318 -5.44 -6.91 -4.68
N ARG A 319 -4.64 -6.03 -4.07
CA ARG A 319 -3.58 -6.47 -3.18
C ARG A 319 -4.12 -6.81 -1.79
N THR A 320 -5.00 -5.95 -1.27
CA THR A 320 -5.54 -6.11 0.07
C THR A 320 -6.98 -5.59 0.13
N PHE A 321 -7.87 -6.36 0.74
CA PHE A 321 -9.14 -5.83 1.24
C PHE A 321 -8.94 -5.31 2.66
N HIS A 322 -9.51 -4.14 2.93
CA HIS A 322 -9.45 -3.50 4.24
C HIS A 322 -10.81 -3.51 4.91
N HIS A 323 -10.83 -3.58 6.23
CA HIS A 323 -12.02 -3.75 7.06
C HIS A 323 -12.80 -5.02 6.71
N ALA A 324 -12.13 -5.96 6.11
CA ALA A 324 -12.69 -7.18 5.51
C ALA A 324 -13.47 -8.04 6.55
N ILE A 325 -14.57 -7.48 7.08
CA ILE A 325 -15.36 -8.01 8.19
C ILE A 325 -15.82 -9.45 7.92
N GLU A 326 -16.25 -9.72 6.70
CA GLU A 326 -16.71 -11.05 6.29
C GLU A 326 -15.66 -11.85 5.51
N ALA A 327 -14.36 -11.51 5.63
CA ALA A 327 -13.32 -12.20 4.89
C ALA A 327 -13.25 -13.70 5.21
N TYR A 328 -13.60 -14.09 6.43
CA TYR A 328 -13.67 -15.51 6.82
C TYR A 328 -14.59 -16.35 5.92
N LYS A 329 -15.65 -15.74 5.32
CA LYS A 329 -16.55 -16.42 4.37
C LYS A 329 -15.87 -16.69 3.02
N LEU A 330 -14.82 -15.91 2.68
CA LEU A 330 -14.07 -15.99 1.43
C LEU A 330 -12.64 -16.47 1.59
N ALA A 331 -12.21 -16.86 2.78
CA ALA A 331 -10.82 -17.18 3.09
C ALA A 331 -10.15 -18.13 2.08
N PRO A 332 -10.78 -19.25 1.62
CA PRO A 332 -10.17 -20.11 0.60
C PRO A 332 -10.01 -19.44 -0.77
N ARG A 333 -10.90 -18.51 -1.15
CA ARG A 333 -10.79 -17.76 -2.41
C ARG A 333 -9.66 -16.74 -2.33
N LEU A 334 -9.60 -15.97 -1.24
CA LEU A 334 -8.56 -14.97 -1.01
C LEU A 334 -7.17 -15.61 -1.01
N ALA A 335 -7.00 -16.75 -0.36
CA ALA A 335 -5.75 -17.51 -0.34
C ALA A 335 -5.33 -17.97 -1.75
N ARG A 336 -6.25 -18.55 -2.54
CA ARG A 336 -5.95 -18.98 -3.92
C ARG A 336 -5.59 -17.84 -4.85
N GLU A 337 -6.20 -16.67 -4.69
CA GLU A 337 -5.97 -15.48 -5.52
C GLU A 337 -4.81 -14.63 -5.00
N GLY A 338 -4.19 -15.00 -3.85
CA GLY A 338 -3.05 -14.29 -3.24
C GLY A 338 -3.40 -12.88 -2.76
N VAL A 339 -4.62 -12.70 -2.27
CA VAL A 339 -5.17 -11.44 -1.76
C VAL A 339 -5.08 -11.40 -0.25
N CYS A 340 -4.50 -10.34 0.31
CA CYS A 340 -4.50 -10.11 1.75
C CYS A 340 -5.86 -9.57 2.22
N ALA A 341 -6.23 -9.88 3.45
CA ALA A 341 -7.36 -9.28 4.15
C ALA A 341 -6.88 -8.62 5.43
N ALA A 342 -7.06 -7.32 5.52
CA ALA A 342 -6.75 -6.50 6.69
C ALA A 342 -8.03 -6.22 7.47
N MET A 343 -8.03 -6.50 8.78
CA MET A 343 -9.24 -6.54 9.59
C MET A 343 -8.97 -6.16 11.05
N TRP A 344 -10.04 -5.94 11.79
CA TRP A 344 -10.06 -5.81 13.23
C TRP A 344 -10.59 -7.08 13.89
N SER A 345 -10.39 -7.21 15.18
CA SER A 345 -11.00 -8.25 16.00
C SER A 345 -12.18 -7.73 16.82
N GLY A 346 -12.07 -6.51 17.35
CA GLY A 346 -13.03 -5.94 18.31
C GLY A 346 -14.09 -4.99 17.74
N TRP A 347 -14.07 -4.67 16.46
CA TRP A 347 -14.96 -3.67 15.86
C TRP A 347 -16.11 -4.34 15.11
N TRP A 348 -17.26 -4.42 15.73
CA TRP A 348 -18.46 -5.04 15.16
C TRP A 348 -19.72 -4.24 15.46
N GLY A 349 -20.76 -4.41 14.63
CA GLY A 349 -22.10 -3.91 14.88
C GLY A 349 -22.30 -2.39 14.80
N PHE A 350 -21.25 -1.60 14.50
CA PHE A 350 -21.36 -0.13 14.43
C PHE A 350 -22.09 0.37 13.15
N LYS A 351 -22.28 -0.51 12.18
CA LYS A 351 -23.11 -0.31 10.99
C LYS A 351 -23.54 -1.65 10.41
N MET A 352 -24.55 -1.65 9.50
CA MET A 352 -25.13 -2.89 8.94
C MET A 352 -24.08 -3.74 8.20
N GLU A 353 -23.14 -3.15 7.49
CA GLU A 353 -22.07 -3.89 6.81
C GLU A 353 -21.10 -4.59 7.78
N ALA A 354 -21.10 -4.23 9.05
CA ALA A 354 -20.29 -4.85 10.10
C ALA A 354 -21.09 -5.74 11.03
N LEU A 355 -22.32 -6.14 10.66
CA LEU A 355 -23.21 -6.93 11.51
C LEU A 355 -22.64 -8.34 11.74
N ASP A 356 -22.10 -8.98 10.71
CA ASP A 356 -21.57 -10.36 10.74
C ASP A 356 -20.08 -10.41 11.15
N ALA A 357 -19.57 -9.38 11.83
CA ALA A 357 -18.22 -9.40 12.36
C ALA A 357 -18.05 -10.48 13.43
N ILE A 358 -16.91 -11.13 13.41
CA ILE A 358 -16.50 -12.11 14.41
C ILE A 358 -15.05 -11.84 14.86
N GLU A 359 -14.79 -12.05 16.15
CA GLU A 359 -13.43 -11.82 16.71
C GLU A 359 -12.38 -12.74 16.07
N GLY A 360 -12.74 -13.99 15.73
CA GLY A 360 -11.87 -14.98 15.11
C GLY A 360 -11.59 -14.77 13.62
N ASN A 361 -12.01 -13.65 13.01
CA ASN A 361 -11.91 -13.43 11.57
C ASN A 361 -10.48 -13.62 11.03
N ALA A 362 -9.47 -12.99 11.64
CA ALA A 362 -8.09 -13.13 11.18
C ALA A 362 -7.57 -14.57 11.31
N ALA A 363 -7.95 -15.28 12.37
CA ALA A 363 -7.61 -16.68 12.57
C ALA A 363 -8.22 -17.60 11.48
N LEU A 364 -9.47 -17.37 11.12
CA LEU A 364 -10.15 -18.12 10.06
C LEU A 364 -9.60 -17.80 8.66
N VAL A 365 -9.26 -16.53 8.40
CA VAL A 365 -8.61 -16.12 7.15
C VAL A 365 -7.22 -16.72 7.04
N ASP A 366 -6.51 -16.88 8.15
CA ASP A 366 -5.16 -17.44 8.20
C ASP A 366 -5.13 -18.97 8.01
N ALA A 367 -6.23 -19.67 8.25
CA ALA A 367 -6.29 -21.14 8.24
C ALA A 367 -5.94 -21.79 6.88
N PRO A 368 -6.42 -21.30 5.70
CA PRO A 368 -6.03 -21.88 4.42
C PRO A 368 -4.53 -21.65 4.11
N GLU A 369 -3.92 -22.61 3.43
CA GLU A 369 -2.54 -22.46 2.93
C GLU A 369 -2.44 -21.32 1.92
N GLY A 370 -1.35 -20.53 1.99
CA GLY A 370 -1.13 -19.37 1.12
C GLY A 370 -1.92 -18.11 1.52
N SER A 371 -2.61 -18.16 2.66
CA SER A 371 -3.38 -17.02 3.20
C SER A 371 -2.51 -15.83 3.58
N CYS A 372 -3.13 -14.66 3.66
CA CYS A 372 -2.52 -13.41 4.08
C CYS A 372 -3.49 -12.64 5.00
N ALA A 373 -3.63 -13.11 6.24
CA ALA A 373 -4.38 -12.39 7.27
C ALA A 373 -3.54 -11.24 7.81
N VAL A 374 -4.15 -10.06 7.97
CA VAL A 374 -3.49 -8.83 8.45
C VAL A 374 -4.38 -8.15 9.48
N ILE A 375 -3.76 -7.62 10.53
CA ILE A 375 -4.40 -6.74 11.50
C ILE A 375 -4.03 -5.28 11.15
N HIS A 376 -4.99 -4.37 11.19
CA HIS A 376 -4.80 -2.95 10.91
C HIS A 376 -5.55 -2.05 11.91
N SER A 377 -5.24 -0.75 11.91
CA SER A 377 -5.87 0.19 12.85
C SER A 377 -7.10 0.91 12.27
N ASP A 378 -6.98 1.67 11.21
CA ASP A 378 -7.98 2.65 10.71
C ASP A 378 -8.34 3.75 11.75
N ASP A 379 -7.72 3.70 12.91
CA ASP A 379 -8.00 4.55 14.06
C ASP A 379 -6.69 4.97 14.73
N PRO A 380 -6.51 6.26 15.07
CA PRO A 380 -5.26 6.75 15.63
C PRO A 380 -4.94 6.19 17.02
N GLU A 381 -5.95 5.80 17.78
CA GLU A 381 -5.78 5.22 19.13
C GLU A 381 -5.48 3.72 19.04
N LEU A 382 -6.09 3.02 18.06
CA LEU A 382 -5.88 1.60 17.85
C LEU A 382 -4.50 1.29 17.27
N THR A 383 -3.90 2.22 16.53
CA THR A 383 -2.56 2.04 15.92
C THR A 383 -1.52 1.52 16.92
N GLN A 384 -1.57 1.95 18.18
CA GLN A 384 -0.64 1.50 19.20
C GLN A 384 -0.95 0.11 19.80
N ARG A 385 -2.03 -0.58 19.36
CA ARG A 385 -2.57 -1.80 19.98
C ARG A 385 -2.76 -2.97 19.02
N LEU A 386 -2.15 -2.94 17.87
CA LEU A 386 -2.31 -4.00 16.84
C LEU A 386 -1.95 -5.39 17.35
N ASN A 387 -1.00 -5.49 18.26
CA ASN A 387 -0.63 -6.73 18.93
C ASN A 387 -1.78 -7.30 19.78
N GLN A 388 -2.58 -6.42 20.41
CA GLN A 388 -3.74 -6.83 21.23
C GLN A 388 -4.89 -7.31 20.34
N GLU A 389 -5.17 -6.62 19.23
CA GLU A 389 -6.14 -7.06 18.22
C GLU A 389 -5.78 -8.45 17.65
N ALA A 390 -4.51 -8.69 17.36
CA ALA A 390 -4.03 -10.01 16.94
C ALA A 390 -4.26 -11.06 18.03
N ALA A 391 -4.03 -10.72 19.31
CA ALA A 391 -4.24 -11.63 20.43
C ALA A 391 -5.72 -12.03 20.60
N VAL A 392 -6.65 -11.09 20.45
CA VAL A 392 -8.10 -11.35 20.51
C VAL A 392 -8.49 -12.33 19.42
N SER A 393 -8.08 -12.08 18.16
CA SER A 393 -8.41 -12.98 17.06
C SER A 393 -7.79 -14.38 17.22
N LEU A 394 -6.56 -14.46 17.73
CA LEU A 394 -5.91 -15.74 18.01
C LEU A 394 -6.66 -16.52 19.10
N ALA A 395 -7.08 -15.86 20.18
CA ALA A 395 -7.85 -16.49 21.25
C ALA A 395 -9.18 -17.03 20.74
N ALA A 396 -9.96 -16.20 20.02
CA ALA A 396 -11.23 -16.61 19.43
C ALA A 396 -11.07 -17.77 18.41
N GLY A 397 -10.00 -17.74 17.62
CA GLY A 397 -9.69 -18.84 16.70
C GLY A 397 -9.39 -20.15 17.42
N ARG A 398 -8.66 -20.10 18.54
CA ARG A 398 -8.37 -21.28 19.38
C ARG A 398 -9.65 -21.83 20.05
N GLU A 399 -10.53 -20.95 20.52
CA GLU A 399 -11.85 -21.34 21.05
C GLU A 399 -12.70 -22.02 19.96
N ALA A 400 -12.59 -21.60 18.71
CA ALA A 400 -13.21 -22.23 17.56
C ALA A 400 -12.51 -23.53 17.10
N GLY A 401 -11.48 -24.00 17.80
CA GLY A 401 -10.77 -25.25 17.52
C GLY A 401 -9.61 -25.13 16.51
N LEU A 402 -9.21 -23.93 16.12
CA LEU A 402 -8.05 -23.73 15.24
C LEU A 402 -6.75 -23.84 16.05
N ASN A 403 -5.81 -24.65 15.58
CA ASN A 403 -4.49 -24.79 16.20
C ASN A 403 -3.48 -23.83 15.53
N ILE A 404 -3.58 -22.54 15.83
CA ILE A 404 -2.67 -21.51 15.30
C ILE A 404 -1.60 -21.23 16.36
N PRO A 405 -0.31 -21.41 16.04
CA PRO A 405 0.79 -21.07 16.93
C PRO A 405 0.97 -19.54 17.02
N GLU A 406 1.53 -19.06 18.15
CA GLU A 406 1.75 -17.64 18.40
C GLU A 406 2.61 -16.97 17.34
N GLU A 407 3.70 -17.63 16.94
CA GLU A 407 4.64 -17.14 15.94
C GLU A 407 3.99 -16.87 14.57
N ARG A 408 2.90 -17.57 14.25
CA ARG A 408 2.13 -17.32 13.04
C ARG A 408 1.26 -16.07 13.18
N ALA A 409 0.64 -15.86 14.32
CA ALA A 409 -0.16 -14.67 14.61
C ALA A 409 0.70 -13.38 14.65
N ILE A 410 1.97 -13.46 15.05
CA ILE A 410 2.92 -12.34 14.93
C ILE A 410 3.05 -11.87 13.47
N GLY A 411 2.98 -12.78 12.52
CA GLY A 411 2.99 -12.46 11.08
C GLY A 411 1.85 -11.54 10.64
N TRP A 412 0.71 -11.53 11.32
CA TRP A 412 -0.48 -10.75 10.91
C TRP A 412 -0.26 -9.22 10.98
N PHE A 413 0.62 -8.76 11.86
CA PHE A 413 0.95 -7.34 11.99
C PHE A 413 2.44 -7.04 11.69
N THR A 414 3.13 -8.01 11.09
CA THR A 414 4.54 -7.87 10.66
C THR A 414 4.72 -8.30 9.20
N LEU A 415 5.07 -9.55 8.89
CA LEU A 415 5.39 -9.99 7.52
C LEU A 415 4.18 -9.95 6.57
N ASN A 416 3.00 -10.38 7.01
CA ASN A 416 1.81 -10.30 6.16
C ASN A 416 1.41 -8.84 5.90
N ALA A 417 1.56 -7.98 6.91
CA ALA A 417 1.37 -6.54 6.75
C ALA A 417 2.37 -5.95 5.74
N ALA A 418 3.64 -6.35 5.79
CA ALA A 418 4.63 -5.96 4.79
C ALA A 418 4.27 -6.44 3.37
N ARG A 419 3.76 -7.67 3.23
CA ARG A 419 3.25 -8.22 1.97
C ARG A 419 2.07 -7.40 1.43
N ALA A 420 1.13 -7.02 2.29
CA ALA A 420 -0.06 -6.25 1.92
C ALA A 420 0.26 -4.91 1.25
N ILE A 421 1.37 -4.28 1.61
CA ILE A 421 1.81 -3.00 1.06
C ILE A 421 3.09 -3.11 0.19
N GLY A 422 3.55 -4.34 -0.11
CA GLY A 422 4.60 -4.62 -1.09
C GLY A 422 6.03 -4.31 -0.65
N ILE A 423 6.33 -4.39 0.66
CA ILE A 423 7.67 -4.12 1.21
C ILE A 423 8.28 -5.32 1.95
N ASP A 424 7.73 -6.50 1.77
CA ASP A 424 8.13 -7.73 2.48
C ASP A 424 9.55 -8.22 2.15
N ARG A 425 10.15 -7.73 1.07
CA ARG A 425 11.57 -7.98 0.76
C ARG A 425 12.52 -7.14 1.61
N GLU A 426 12.04 -5.99 2.11
CA GLU A 426 12.84 -5.02 2.85
C GLU A 426 12.67 -5.13 4.37
N THR A 427 11.47 -5.50 4.86
CA THR A 427 11.13 -5.52 6.28
C THR A 427 9.98 -6.50 6.59
N GLY A 428 9.50 -6.53 7.83
CA GLY A 428 8.39 -7.37 8.29
C GLY A 428 8.81 -8.72 8.88
N SER A 429 10.09 -9.10 8.77
CA SER A 429 10.65 -10.26 9.44
C SER A 429 12.12 -10.03 9.79
N LEU A 430 12.61 -10.75 10.83
CA LEU A 430 14.00 -10.72 11.26
C LEU A 430 14.82 -11.74 10.43
N GLU A 431 14.95 -11.48 9.14
CA GLU A 431 15.77 -12.29 8.23
C GLU A 431 17.01 -11.51 7.80
N ALA A 432 18.13 -12.23 7.64
CA ALA A 432 19.39 -11.60 7.24
C ALA A 432 19.26 -10.77 5.96
N GLY A 433 19.78 -9.55 5.99
CA GLY A 433 19.75 -8.58 4.90
C GLY A 433 18.53 -7.64 4.92
N LYS A 434 17.46 -7.94 5.65
CA LYS A 434 16.33 -7.04 5.85
C LYS A 434 16.67 -5.91 6.81
N ARG A 435 15.89 -4.84 6.76
CA ARG A 435 15.98 -3.70 7.68
C ARG A 435 15.82 -4.16 9.11
N ALA A 436 16.64 -3.67 10.00
CA ALA A 436 16.57 -3.97 11.42
C ALA A 436 15.50 -3.14 12.12
N ASP A 437 14.24 -3.39 11.74
CA ASP A 437 13.06 -2.90 12.45
C ASP A 437 12.73 -3.91 13.53
N VAL A 438 12.95 -3.54 14.79
CA VAL A 438 12.91 -4.47 15.91
C VAL A 438 12.15 -3.84 17.08
N VAL A 439 11.30 -4.63 17.74
CA VAL A 439 10.64 -4.23 18.98
C VAL A 439 11.04 -5.19 20.11
N ILE A 440 11.48 -4.62 21.23
CA ILE A 440 11.68 -5.36 22.50
C ILE A 440 10.43 -5.11 23.35
N TRP A 441 9.76 -6.19 23.74
CA TRP A 441 8.54 -6.17 24.51
C TRP A 441 8.77 -6.56 25.97
N SER A 442 8.04 -5.94 26.89
CA SER A 442 8.07 -6.25 28.34
C SER A 442 7.55 -7.64 28.69
N ALA A 443 6.72 -8.24 27.84
CA ALA A 443 6.09 -9.55 27.98
C ALA A 443 5.78 -10.12 26.61
N ASN A 444 5.14 -11.31 26.55
CA ASN A 444 4.62 -11.86 25.28
C ASN A 444 3.78 -10.81 24.56
N PRO A 445 4.11 -10.40 23.31
CA PRO A 445 3.40 -9.35 22.60
C PRO A 445 1.90 -9.62 22.44
N LEU A 446 1.47 -10.87 22.46
CA LEU A 446 0.04 -11.26 22.42
C LEU A 446 -0.64 -11.19 23.80
N SER A 447 0.00 -10.60 24.81
CA SER A 447 -0.61 -10.30 26.10
C SER A 447 -1.08 -8.85 26.16
N VAL A 448 -2.25 -8.59 26.72
CA VAL A 448 -2.77 -7.24 26.98
C VAL A 448 -1.88 -6.41 27.93
N TYR A 449 -1.00 -7.05 28.67
CA TYR A 449 -0.03 -6.39 29.55
C TYR A 449 1.28 -6.05 28.84
N ALA A 450 1.51 -6.58 27.65
CA ALA A 450 2.73 -6.31 26.89
C ALA A 450 2.79 -4.85 26.45
N ARG A 451 3.97 -4.27 26.55
CA ARG A 451 4.28 -2.93 26.07
C ARG A 451 5.62 -2.96 25.34
N ALA A 452 5.76 -2.18 24.27
CA ALA A 452 7.05 -1.98 23.68
C ALA A 452 7.96 -1.23 24.67
N ASP A 453 9.07 -1.83 25.05
CA ASP A 453 10.08 -1.22 25.91
C ASP A 453 11.06 -0.39 25.08
N GLN A 454 11.49 -0.96 23.93
CA GLN A 454 12.36 -0.28 22.98
C GLN A 454 11.91 -0.60 21.55
N VAL A 455 12.00 0.41 20.68
CA VAL A 455 11.70 0.28 19.26
C VAL A 455 12.91 0.74 18.46
N PHE A 456 13.35 -0.08 17.54
CA PHE A 456 14.44 0.22 16.63
C PHE A 456 13.91 0.29 15.19
N ILE A 457 14.35 1.30 14.46
CA ILE A 457 14.04 1.51 13.05
C ILE A 457 15.37 1.61 12.29
N ASP A 458 15.58 0.71 11.33
CA ASP A 458 16.89 0.55 10.67
C ASP A 458 18.06 0.45 11.68
N GLY A 459 17.85 -0.30 12.76
CA GLY A 459 18.83 -0.49 13.82
C GLY A 459 19.07 0.72 14.74
N ALA A 460 18.48 1.87 14.44
CA ALA A 460 18.54 3.04 15.29
C ALA A 460 17.43 2.99 16.34
N LYS A 461 17.76 3.29 17.59
CA LYS A 461 16.75 3.41 18.65
C LYS A 461 15.83 4.60 18.36
N ALA A 462 14.55 4.33 18.11
CA ALA A 462 13.53 5.33 17.81
C ALA A 462 12.60 5.62 18.99
N PHE A 463 12.52 4.68 19.96
CA PHE A 463 11.75 4.83 21.20
C PHE A 463 12.40 3.99 22.30
N ASP A 464 12.41 4.53 23.51
CA ASP A 464 12.78 3.82 24.73
C ASP A 464 11.89 4.31 25.87
N ARG A 465 11.13 3.39 26.46
CA ARG A 465 10.18 3.74 27.53
C ARG A 465 10.84 4.31 28.77
N PHE A 466 12.08 3.94 29.03
CA PHE A 466 12.79 4.25 30.26
C PHE A 466 13.77 5.42 30.11
N ASP A 467 14.00 5.89 28.89
CA ASP A 467 14.90 7.00 28.59
C ASP A 467 14.10 8.23 28.11
N PRO A 468 14.03 9.32 28.90
CA PRO A 468 13.31 10.52 28.52
C PRO A 468 13.75 11.13 27.19
N ALA A 469 15.00 10.91 26.74
CA ALA A 469 15.51 11.42 25.47
C ALA A 469 14.79 10.80 24.24
N TYR A 470 14.14 9.65 24.42
CA TYR A 470 13.39 8.95 23.38
C TYR A 470 11.87 9.00 23.61
N GLN A 471 11.42 9.75 24.62
CA GLN A 471 9.99 9.94 24.85
C GLN A 471 9.43 10.97 23.87
N PRO A 472 8.17 10.81 23.44
CA PRO A 472 7.52 11.84 22.63
C PRO A 472 7.47 13.17 23.37
N THR A 473 7.85 14.24 22.68
CA THR A 473 7.65 15.62 23.13
C THR A 473 6.52 16.25 22.33
N SER A 474 5.74 17.12 22.92
CA SER A 474 4.72 17.86 22.19
C SER A 474 5.37 18.96 21.33
N ASP A 475 4.73 19.33 20.21
CA ASP A 475 5.19 20.45 19.39
C ASP A 475 5.27 21.76 20.17
N PHE A 476 4.45 21.91 21.18
CA PHE A 476 4.49 23.03 22.10
C PHE A 476 5.82 23.12 22.87
N GLU A 477 6.41 21.98 23.20
CA GLU A 477 7.69 21.90 23.92
C GLU A 477 8.89 22.06 22.97
N LEU A 478 8.76 21.68 21.68
CA LEU A 478 9.85 21.76 20.69
C LEU A 478 10.39 23.19 20.51
N GLY A 479 9.55 24.20 20.69
CA GLY A 479 9.95 25.60 20.59
C GLY A 479 10.58 26.20 21.86
N GLN A 480 10.64 25.42 22.98
CA GLN A 480 11.15 25.91 24.24
C GLN A 480 12.66 25.67 24.38
N PRO A 481 13.42 26.63 24.95
CA PRO A 481 14.86 26.43 25.20
C PRO A 481 15.11 25.18 26.06
N GLY A 482 15.97 24.28 25.56
CA GLY A 482 16.34 23.06 26.28
C GLY A 482 15.45 21.84 26.04
N PHE A 483 14.36 21.97 25.25
CA PHE A 483 13.48 20.85 24.90
C PHE A 483 13.58 20.49 23.41
N GLY A 484 13.59 19.22 23.09
CA GLY A 484 13.31 18.65 21.76
C GLY A 484 14.42 18.70 20.71
N LEU A 485 15.28 19.68 20.72
CA LEU A 485 16.30 19.84 19.68
C LEU A 485 17.40 18.75 19.74
N ALA A 486 17.75 18.30 20.94
CA ALA A 486 18.73 17.21 21.11
C ALA A 486 18.14 15.86 20.69
N ALA A 487 16.86 15.61 20.94
CA ALA A 487 16.16 14.39 20.54
C ALA A 487 15.89 14.32 19.01
N ALA A 488 15.76 15.46 18.36
CA ALA A 488 15.52 15.55 16.91
C ALA A 488 16.82 15.45 16.06
N GLY A 489 18.01 15.34 16.69
CA GLY A 489 19.29 15.27 15.97
C GLY A 489 19.62 16.54 15.17
N VAL A 490 18.99 17.67 15.50
CA VAL A 490 19.30 18.95 14.88
C VAL A 490 20.58 19.49 15.54
N ASN A 491 21.71 19.27 14.88
CA ASN A 491 22.98 19.84 15.31
C ASN A 491 22.87 21.38 15.40
N GLU A 492 23.39 21.95 16.49
CA GLU A 492 23.49 23.39 16.76
C GLU A 492 24.29 24.21 15.70
N GLY A 493 24.71 23.58 14.60
CA GLY A 493 25.48 24.18 13.54
C GLY A 493 24.70 24.89 12.42
N ALA A 494 23.37 25.03 12.57
CA ALA A 494 22.53 25.75 11.59
C ALA A 494 21.92 27.00 12.20
N ARG A 495 22.75 27.90 12.74
CA ARG A 495 22.40 29.30 13.01
C ARG A 495 23.04 30.22 11.99
#